data_1726e9f67e7f564d3140253ac0ab136a
#
_entry.id   1726e9f67e7f564d3140253ac0ab136a
#
_cell.length_a   1.000
_cell.length_b   1.000
_cell.length_c   1.000
_cell.angle_alpha   90.00
_cell.angle_beta   90.00
_cell.angle_gamma   90.00
#
_symmetry.space_group_name_H-M   'P 1'
#
loop_
_entity.id
_entity.type
_entity.pdbx_description
1 polymer ?
#
loop_
_entity_poly.entity_id
_entity_poly.type
_entity_poly.pdbx_seq_one_letter_code
_entity_poly.pdbx_strand_id
1 'polypeptide(L)'
;IWIKLNAKGLKIRQLDRRWAAEMVNDFRDNLLKFLRLNSDEPFQSAEFLNSGSYFEKVKIRSADEFDMMLKLRVSPRLMTEALDNGLFYHIRLARMPLPVNPIRAFVLDEHMLSSSKILSEMYCLVRNDFLWVVNRKRPRSPAVTLSLYRKDTCGDELISVDLVPALEVQSWPVGVRSGPDVDNWLGKKFRQEIRSLPIFYVPKRLKGQTESWRISFSHIEKTLIRKHGNKKTCCESNITKCCRKLCYMLLKSLIEGLKLRFPKELDPLCSYHGKTVFLHTMSTRFDDAMWTPQQLTACFRDLFRAMESHARRGLLPHFFVPECNLFSPAVFPPKALAFLVSVLEEQWREGLPLLKLPAPVPPIRAMSPSEDTSPEVSTDVSATLTTFLPLFALALVFVLFLKFGLRV
;
A
#
# COMPACT_ATOMS: atom_id res chain seq x y z
N ILE A 1 7.43 -7.20 30.33
CA ILE A 1 6.09 -6.58 30.54
C ILE A 1 5.89 -5.45 29.53
N TRP A 2 6.82 -4.50 29.38
CA TRP A 2 6.66 -3.31 28.55
C TRP A 2 6.51 -3.58 27.04
N ILE A 3 7.18 -4.61 26.45
CA ILE A 3 6.97 -5.00 25.04
C ILE A 3 5.50 -5.37 24.78
N LYS A 4 4.85 -6.07 25.74
CA LYS A 4 3.43 -6.43 25.63
C LYS A 4 2.51 -5.20 25.68
N LEU A 5 2.85 -4.21 26.50
CA LEU A 5 2.09 -2.95 26.59
C LEU A 5 2.23 -2.13 25.30
N ASN A 6 3.44 -1.96 24.80
CA ASN A 6 3.69 -1.25 23.55
C ASN A 6 3.01 -1.93 22.34
N ALA A 7 3.07 -3.26 22.27
CA ALA A 7 2.38 -4.02 21.22
C ALA A 7 0.85 -3.80 21.20
N LYS A 8 0.23 -3.61 22.38
CA LYS A 8 -1.20 -3.26 22.47
C LYS A 8 -1.48 -1.85 21.92
N GLY A 9 -0.62 -0.88 22.27
CA GLY A 9 -0.74 0.51 21.83
C GLY A 9 -0.51 0.72 20.30
N LEU A 10 0.10 -0.26 19.61
CA LEU A 10 0.25 -0.21 18.14
C LEU A 10 -1.04 -0.50 17.38
N LYS A 11 -2.05 -1.10 18.03
CA LYS A 11 -3.28 -1.49 17.35
C LYS A 11 -4.19 -0.28 17.13
N ILE A 12 -4.68 -0.15 15.91
CA ILE A 12 -5.70 0.84 15.54
C ILE A 12 -7.00 0.50 16.29
N ARG A 13 -7.66 1.50 16.85
CA ARG A 13 -8.96 1.35 17.51
C ARG A 13 -10.02 0.89 16.52
N GLN A 14 -11.01 0.16 17.00
CA GLN A 14 -12.04 -0.43 16.16
C GLN A 14 -12.89 0.63 15.46
N LEU A 15 -13.22 1.73 16.16
CA LEU A 15 -13.97 2.85 15.58
C LEU A 15 -13.22 3.55 14.46
N ASP A 16 -11.92 3.88 14.66
CA ASP A 16 -11.09 4.53 13.64
C ASP A 16 -10.95 3.63 12.41
N ARG A 17 -10.81 2.32 12.62
CA ARG A 17 -10.74 1.34 11.53
C ARG A 17 -12.04 1.26 10.74
N ARG A 18 -13.19 1.31 11.42
CA ARG A 18 -14.50 1.26 10.77
C ARG A 18 -14.73 2.51 9.92
N TRP A 19 -14.50 3.69 10.50
CA TRP A 19 -14.62 4.96 9.79
C TRP A 19 -13.71 5.02 8.55
N ALA A 20 -12.43 4.69 8.71
CA ALA A 20 -11.49 4.68 7.60
C ALA A 20 -11.89 3.68 6.51
N ALA A 21 -12.43 2.50 6.88
CA ALA A 21 -12.92 1.52 5.92
C ALA A 21 -14.13 2.04 5.13
N GLU A 22 -15.05 2.76 5.78
CA GLU A 22 -16.21 3.39 5.13
C GLU A 22 -15.73 4.43 4.10
N MET A 23 -14.83 5.34 4.48
CA MET A 23 -14.27 6.36 3.58
C MET A 23 -13.52 5.76 2.38
N VAL A 24 -12.69 4.75 2.61
CA VAL A 24 -11.91 4.11 1.54
C VAL A 24 -12.80 3.28 0.60
N ASN A 25 -13.86 2.65 1.11
CA ASN A 25 -14.82 1.94 0.27
C ASN A 25 -15.61 2.92 -0.60
N ASP A 26 -16.06 4.03 -0.03
CA ASP A 26 -16.75 5.10 -0.77
C ASP A 26 -15.84 5.68 -1.88
N PHE A 27 -14.60 6.01 -1.54
CA PHE A 27 -13.59 6.41 -2.53
C PHE A 27 -13.47 5.40 -3.68
N ARG A 28 -13.29 4.13 -3.34
CA ARG A 28 -13.13 3.05 -4.33
C ARG A 28 -14.32 2.96 -5.28
N ASP A 29 -15.54 2.97 -4.74
CA ASP A 29 -16.76 2.76 -5.52
C ASP A 29 -17.02 3.98 -6.44
N ASN A 30 -16.77 5.19 -5.94
CA ASN A 30 -16.85 6.42 -6.72
C ASN A 30 -15.80 6.48 -7.83
N LEU A 31 -14.55 6.11 -7.54
CA LEU A 31 -13.50 6.12 -8.55
C LEU A 31 -13.76 5.08 -9.65
N LEU A 32 -14.19 3.86 -9.31
CA LEU A 32 -14.54 2.85 -10.32
C LEU A 32 -15.70 3.29 -11.21
N LYS A 33 -16.71 3.93 -10.62
CA LYS A 33 -17.83 4.49 -11.39
C LYS A 33 -17.35 5.59 -12.32
N PHE A 34 -16.49 6.48 -11.84
CA PHE A 34 -15.88 7.55 -12.63
C PHE A 34 -15.09 7.00 -13.81
N LEU A 35 -14.18 6.02 -13.58
CA LEU A 35 -13.36 5.42 -14.63
C LEU A 35 -14.22 4.73 -15.71
N ARG A 36 -15.27 4.01 -15.33
CA ARG A 36 -16.20 3.37 -16.28
C ARG A 36 -16.89 4.33 -17.21
N LEU A 37 -17.16 5.56 -16.74
CA LEU A 37 -17.93 6.56 -17.49
C LEU A 37 -17.04 7.53 -18.28
N ASN A 38 -15.80 7.75 -17.84
CA ASN A 38 -14.95 8.86 -18.30
C ASN A 38 -13.58 8.42 -18.84
N SER A 39 -13.34 7.13 -18.99
CA SER A 39 -12.08 6.66 -19.55
C SER A 39 -12.28 5.51 -20.53
N ASP A 40 -11.23 5.25 -21.33
CA ASP A 40 -11.13 4.11 -22.23
C ASP A 40 -10.35 2.96 -21.57
N GLU A 41 -10.28 1.81 -22.28
CA GLU A 41 -9.43 0.71 -21.86
C GLU A 41 -7.94 1.11 -21.83
N PRO A 42 -7.15 0.68 -20.86
CA PRO A 42 -7.44 -0.36 -19.86
C PRO A 42 -8.03 0.16 -18.54
N PHE A 43 -8.34 1.45 -18.41
CA PHE A 43 -8.85 2.04 -17.17
C PHE A 43 -10.36 1.83 -16.99
N GLN A 44 -11.12 1.79 -18.08
CA GLN A 44 -12.57 1.60 -18.05
C GLN A 44 -12.98 0.28 -17.36
N SER A 45 -12.26 -0.81 -17.63
CA SER A 45 -12.49 -2.13 -17.02
C SER A 45 -11.62 -2.41 -15.78
N ALA A 46 -10.98 -1.38 -15.23
CA ALA A 46 -10.10 -1.55 -14.09
C ALA A 46 -10.83 -2.09 -12.84
N GLU A 47 -10.11 -2.85 -12.04
CA GLU A 47 -10.60 -3.42 -10.78
C GLU A 47 -9.63 -3.07 -9.64
N PHE A 48 -10.15 -2.91 -8.41
CA PHE A 48 -9.30 -2.72 -7.25
C PHE A 48 -8.80 -4.02 -6.66
N LEU A 49 -7.51 -4.03 -6.36
CA LEU A 49 -6.87 -5.04 -5.55
C LEU A 49 -6.33 -4.39 -4.26
N ASN A 50 -6.95 -4.72 -3.14
CA ASN A 50 -6.55 -4.21 -1.84
C ASN A 50 -5.17 -4.77 -1.45
N SER A 51 -4.19 -3.91 -1.19
CA SER A 51 -2.82 -4.26 -0.81
C SER A 51 -2.33 -3.43 0.38
N GLY A 52 -1.06 -3.63 0.78
CA GLY A 52 -0.44 -2.85 1.84
C GLY A 52 -0.85 -3.20 3.27
N SER A 53 -0.25 -2.48 4.20
CA SER A 53 -0.24 -2.82 5.62
C SER A 53 -1.62 -2.80 6.30
N TYR A 54 -2.55 -1.96 5.84
CA TYR A 54 -3.91 -1.93 6.36
C TYR A 54 -4.66 -3.22 6.06
N PHE A 55 -4.64 -3.66 4.80
CA PHE A 55 -5.33 -4.87 4.36
C PHE A 55 -4.62 -6.17 4.78
N GLU A 56 -3.32 -6.10 5.10
CA GLU A 56 -2.54 -7.15 5.75
C GLU A 56 -2.88 -7.27 7.26
N LYS A 57 -3.60 -6.29 7.83
CA LYS A 57 -3.91 -6.15 9.25
C LYS A 57 -2.66 -5.97 10.13
N VAL A 58 -1.68 -5.23 9.62
CA VAL A 58 -0.40 -4.89 10.29
C VAL A 58 -0.08 -3.39 10.21
N LYS A 59 -1.03 -2.55 9.81
CA LYS A 59 -0.95 -1.08 9.96
C LYS A 59 -0.94 -0.76 11.45
N ILE A 60 -0.12 0.21 11.85
CA ILE A 60 0.08 0.60 13.25
C ILE A 60 -0.43 2.01 13.50
N ARG A 61 -0.84 2.27 14.72
CA ARG A 61 -1.27 3.56 15.29
C ARG A 61 -2.52 4.17 14.66
N SER A 62 -2.51 4.51 13.37
CA SER A 62 -3.58 5.22 12.66
C SER A 62 -4.03 4.47 11.42
N ALA A 63 -5.28 4.72 10.98
CA ALA A 63 -5.82 4.21 9.73
C ALA A 63 -5.94 5.37 8.71
N ASP A 64 -4.81 6.00 8.41
CA ASP A 64 -4.69 7.25 7.66
C ASP A 64 -4.04 7.09 6.28
N GLU A 65 -3.44 5.94 5.97
CA GLU A 65 -2.75 5.68 4.71
C GLU A 65 -3.12 4.30 4.17
N PHE A 66 -3.47 4.25 2.90
CA PHE A 66 -3.94 3.05 2.21
C PHE A 66 -3.20 2.86 0.89
N ASP A 67 -2.70 1.65 0.67
CA ASP A 67 -2.13 1.24 -0.62
C ASP A 67 -3.20 0.48 -1.41
N MET A 68 -3.52 0.94 -2.60
CA MET A 68 -4.51 0.32 -3.47
C MET A 68 -3.92 0.10 -4.87
N MET A 69 -3.99 -1.12 -5.35
CA MET A 69 -3.62 -1.42 -6.73
C MET A 69 -4.85 -1.32 -7.62
N LEU A 70 -4.74 -0.57 -8.70
CA LEU A 70 -5.71 -0.53 -9.78
C LEU A 70 -5.28 -1.55 -10.84
N LYS A 71 -5.92 -2.71 -10.83
CA LYS A 71 -5.62 -3.80 -11.74
C LYS A 71 -6.11 -3.47 -13.14
N LEU A 72 -5.19 -3.42 -14.10
CA LEU A 72 -5.44 -3.17 -15.51
C LEU A 72 -5.30 -4.46 -16.29
N ARG A 73 -6.32 -4.79 -17.06
CA ARG A 73 -6.29 -5.89 -18.02
C ARG A 73 -5.91 -5.36 -19.40
N VAL A 74 -4.90 -5.94 -19.99
CA VAL A 74 -4.37 -5.51 -21.28
C VAL A 74 -4.44 -6.63 -22.29
N SER A 75 -4.96 -6.32 -23.48
CA SER A 75 -4.97 -7.21 -24.64
C SER A 75 -4.27 -6.50 -25.80
N PRO A 76 -3.42 -7.17 -26.55
CA PRO A 76 -3.08 -8.58 -26.58
C PRO A 76 -2.16 -9.04 -25.42
N ARG A 77 -1.83 -10.36 -25.38
CA ARG A 77 -1.01 -10.98 -24.33
C ARG A 77 0.29 -10.22 -24.08
N LEU A 78 0.62 -10.07 -22.80
CA LEU A 78 1.86 -9.44 -22.35
C LEU A 78 3.03 -10.44 -22.37
N MET A 79 4.19 -9.97 -22.80
CA MET A 79 5.48 -10.65 -22.71
C MET A 79 6.39 -9.85 -21.79
N THR A 80 7.17 -10.54 -20.97
CA THR A 80 8.03 -9.94 -19.97
C THR A 80 9.49 -10.26 -20.25
N GLU A 81 10.34 -9.26 -20.26
CA GLU A 81 11.80 -9.36 -20.46
C GLU A 81 12.49 -8.78 -19.22
N ALA A 82 13.31 -9.60 -18.54
CA ALA A 82 14.02 -9.17 -17.33
C ALA A 82 15.14 -8.17 -17.66
N LEU A 83 15.24 -7.11 -16.86
CA LEU A 83 16.25 -6.04 -17.02
C LEU A 83 17.43 -6.18 -16.07
N ASP A 84 17.23 -6.84 -14.94
CA ASP A 84 18.22 -7.01 -13.89
C ASP A 84 18.08 -8.38 -13.21
N ASN A 85 18.35 -8.43 -11.92
CA ASN A 85 18.25 -9.62 -11.08
C ASN A 85 16.79 -10.12 -10.85
N GLY A 86 15.86 -9.82 -11.72
CA GLY A 86 14.49 -10.34 -11.71
C GLY A 86 13.46 -9.51 -10.97
N LEU A 87 13.78 -8.26 -10.57
CA LEU A 87 12.79 -7.32 -10.03
C LEU A 87 12.19 -6.39 -11.07
N PHE A 88 12.96 -6.02 -12.10
CA PHE A 88 12.54 -5.08 -13.12
C PHE A 88 12.46 -5.71 -14.49
N TYR A 89 11.49 -5.26 -15.29
CA TYR A 89 11.13 -5.85 -16.57
C TYR A 89 10.79 -4.77 -17.59
N HIS A 90 11.09 -5.05 -18.86
CA HIS A 90 10.33 -4.50 -19.96
C HIS A 90 9.08 -5.35 -20.19
N ILE A 91 7.97 -4.70 -20.48
CA ILE A 91 6.72 -5.38 -20.85
C ILE A 91 6.39 -5.02 -22.28
N ARG A 92 6.25 -6.03 -23.13
CA ARG A 92 5.90 -5.91 -24.54
C ARG A 92 4.56 -6.57 -24.81
N LEU A 93 3.86 -6.08 -25.81
CA LEU A 93 2.69 -6.77 -26.34
C LEU A 93 3.12 -7.84 -27.34
N ALA A 94 2.48 -9.01 -27.31
CA ALA A 94 2.80 -10.10 -28.22
C ALA A 94 2.57 -9.72 -29.72
N ARG A 95 1.73 -8.74 -29.97
CA ARG A 95 1.50 -8.15 -31.30
C ARG A 95 1.05 -6.70 -31.16
N MET A 96 1.21 -5.90 -32.20
CA MET A 96 0.73 -4.53 -32.23
C MET A 96 -0.79 -4.49 -32.14
N PRO A 97 -1.37 -3.66 -31.26
CA PRO A 97 -2.81 -3.46 -31.20
C PRO A 97 -3.34 -2.81 -32.46
N LEU A 98 -4.58 -3.11 -32.82
CA LEU A 98 -5.27 -2.44 -33.93
C LEU A 98 -5.32 -0.92 -33.69
N PRO A 99 -5.37 -0.10 -34.75
CA PRO A 99 -5.41 1.37 -34.62
C PRO A 99 -6.54 1.89 -33.73
N VAL A 100 -7.68 1.21 -33.73
CA VAL A 100 -8.88 1.55 -32.92
C VAL A 100 -8.77 1.11 -31.44
N ASN A 101 -7.77 0.33 -31.08
CA ASN A 101 -7.62 -0.14 -29.70
C ASN A 101 -6.94 0.95 -28.83
N PRO A 102 -7.60 1.45 -27.76
CA PRO A 102 -7.07 2.53 -26.94
C PRO A 102 -5.69 2.23 -26.32
N ILE A 103 -5.36 0.95 -26.06
CA ILE A 103 -4.06 0.56 -25.52
C ILE A 103 -2.89 1.00 -26.39
N ARG A 104 -3.13 1.25 -27.69
CA ARG A 104 -2.12 1.69 -28.64
C ARG A 104 -1.46 3.03 -28.25
N ALA A 105 -2.18 3.91 -27.57
CA ALA A 105 -1.65 5.19 -27.07
C ALA A 105 -0.50 5.00 -26.06
N PHE A 106 -0.49 3.87 -25.36
CA PHE A 106 0.52 3.53 -24.35
C PHE A 106 1.69 2.71 -24.92
N VAL A 107 1.64 2.32 -26.19
CA VAL A 107 2.70 1.55 -26.83
C VAL A 107 3.79 2.49 -27.37
N LEU A 108 5.03 2.09 -27.16
CA LEU A 108 6.24 2.66 -27.77
C LEU A 108 6.73 1.73 -28.87
N ASP A 109 7.91 2.07 -29.43
CA ASP A 109 8.57 1.25 -30.44
C ASP A 109 8.74 -0.20 -29.97
N GLU A 110 8.84 -1.13 -30.91
CA GLU A 110 9.01 -2.57 -30.65
C GLU A 110 7.93 -3.17 -29.74
N HIS A 111 6.71 -2.69 -29.80
CA HIS A 111 5.55 -3.15 -29.01
C HIS A 111 5.70 -2.98 -27.49
N MET A 112 6.64 -2.15 -27.04
CA MET A 112 6.90 -1.92 -25.61
C MET A 112 5.77 -1.11 -24.97
N LEU A 113 5.23 -1.57 -23.86
CA LEU A 113 4.21 -0.87 -23.09
C LEU A 113 4.85 0.11 -22.12
N SER A 114 4.51 1.39 -22.28
CA SER A 114 5.10 2.48 -21.50
C SER A 114 4.52 2.55 -20.09
N SER A 115 5.37 2.38 -19.09
CA SER A 115 5.03 2.55 -17.68
C SER A 115 4.74 4.01 -17.33
N SER A 116 5.48 4.93 -17.97
CA SER A 116 5.33 6.38 -17.73
C SER A 116 4.05 6.94 -18.31
N LYS A 117 3.65 6.51 -19.52
CA LYS A 117 2.39 6.95 -20.14
C LYS A 117 1.19 6.46 -19.32
N ILE A 118 1.16 5.18 -18.91
CA ILE A 118 0.07 4.62 -18.09
C ILE A 118 -0.04 5.36 -16.74
N LEU A 119 1.08 5.62 -16.07
CA LEU A 119 1.07 6.36 -14.80
C LEU A 119 0.61 7.82 -14.99
N SER A 120 1.01 8.45 -16.10
CA SER A 120 0.62 9.82 -16.41
C SER A 120 -0.86 9.92 -16.74
N GLU A 121 -1.40 8.97 -17.49
CA GLU A 121 -2.83 8.91 -17.81
C GLU A 121 -3.66 8.73 -16.53
N MET A 122 -3.29 7.78 -15.67
CA MET A 122 -3.96 7.62 -14.39
C MET A 122 -3.93 8.92 -13.56
N TYR A 123 -2.81 9.64 -13.55
CA TYR A 123 -2.71 10.93 -12.87
C TYR A 123 -3.68 11.97 -13.46
N CYS A 124 -3.79 12.05 -14.79
CA CYS A 124 -4.71 12.96 -15.46
C CYS A 124 -6.18 12.62 -15.16
N LEU A 125 -6.53 11.33 -15.21
CA LEU A 125 -7.89 10.86 -14.92
C LEU A 125 -8.32 11.21 -13.50
N VAL A 126 -7.50 10.88 -12.48
CA VAL A 126 -7.89 11.08 -11.07
C VAL A 126 -7.78 12.53 -10.62
N ARG A 127 -7.05 13.38 -11.33
CA ARG A 127 -6.95 14.82 -11.01
C ARG A 127 -8.29 15.54 -11.11
N ASN A 128 -9.21 15.01 -11.89
CA ASN A 128 -10.54 15.58 -12.08
C ASN A 128 -11.55 15.14 -11.02
N ASP A 129 -11.16 14.24 -10.10
CA ASP A 129 -11.96 13.86 -8.93
C ASP A 129 -11.94 15.01 -7.90
N PHE A 130 -13.09 15.65 -7.72
CA PHE A 130 -13.24 16.87 -6.92
C PHE A 130 -13.41 16.59 -5.40
N LEU A 131 -13.53 15.33 -4.99
CA LEU A 131 -13.68 14.97 -3.57
C LEU A 131 -12.32 14.78 -2.88
N TRP A 132 -11.32 14.35 -3.63
CA TRP A 132 -9.99 14.06 -3.13
C TRP A 132 -8.95 14.91 -3.83
N VAL A 133 -7.99 15.42 -3.08
CA VAL A 133 -6.90 16.24 -3.63
C VAL A 133 -5.79 15.32 -4.15
N VAL A 134 -5.47 15.47 -5.42
CA VAL A 134 -4.32 14.77 -6.01
C VAL A 134 -3.04 15.47 -5.58
N ASN A 135 -2.19 14.77 -4.86
CA ASN A 135 -0.93 15.31 -4.39
C ASN A 135 0.07 15.48 -5.54
N ARG A 136 1.02 16.40 -5.34
CA ARG A 136 2.08 16.61 -6.31
C ARG A 136 2.80 15.28 -6.61
N LYS A 137 3.00 14.98 -7.90
CA LYS A 137 3.69 13.78 -8.37
C LYS A 137 5.05 13.63 -7.68
N ARG A 138 5.24 12.55 -6.93
CA ARG A 138 6.53 12.23 -6.31
C ARG A 138 7.45 11.60 -7.35
N PRO A 139 8.67 12.12 -7.57
CA PRO A 139 9.61 11.51 -8.52
C PRO A 139 9.84 10.04 -8.19
N ARG A 140 9.82 9.19 -9.22
CA ARG A 140 10.04 7.73 -9.10
C ARG A 140 9.02 6.96 -8.26
N SER A 141 7.91 7.58 -7.84
CA SER A 141 6.80 6.84 -7.21
C SER A 141 6.03 6.04 -8.26
N PRO A 142 5.64 4.80 -8.00
CA PRO A 142 4.72 4.03 -8.84
C PRO A 142 3.26 4.42 -8.61
N ALA A 143 2.99 5.31 -7.65
CA ALA A 143 1.66 5.66 -7.19
C ALA A 143 1.30 7.10 -7.53
N VAL A 144 0.00 7.32 -7.71
CA VAL A 144 -0.65 8.62 -7.58
C VAL A 144 -1.25 8.68 -6.19
N THR A 145 -0.83 9.66 -5.39
CA THR A 145 -1.33 9.83 -4.02
C THR A 145 -2.49 10.82 -4.03
N LEU A 146 -3.61 10.40 -3.46
CA LEU A 146 -4.78 11.24 -3.25
C LEU A 146 -5.01 11.41 -1.75
N SER A 147 -5.37 12.62 -1.34
CA SER A 147 -5.59 12.94 0.08
C SER A 147 -6.97 13.53 0.29
N LEU A 148 -7.61 13.10 1.37
CA LEU A 148 -8.84 13.68 1.90
C LEU A 148 -8.46 14.61 3.06
N TYR A 149 -8.87 15.87 2.97
CA TYR A 149 -8.63 16.89 3.99
C TYR A 149 -9.91 17.22 4.74
N ARG A 150 -9.76 17.67 5.98
CA ARG A 150 -10.88 18.16 6.77
C ARG A 150 -11.35 19.51 6.23
N LYS A 151 -12.67 19.71 6.14
CA LYS A 151 -13.24 20.98 5.66
C LYS A 151 -13.12 22.12 6.68
N ASP A 152 -13.14 21.80 7.98
CA ASP A 152 -13.29 22.75 9.07
C ASP A 152 -11.97 23.24 9.66
N THR A 153 -10.85 22.59 9.37
CA THR A 153 -9.51 22.95 9.83
C THR A 153 -8.59 23.13 8.63
N CYS A 154 -7.91 24.25 8.58
CA CYS A 154 -7.04 24.61 7.47
C CYS A 154 -5.89 23.60 7.29
N GLY A 155 -6.15 22.45 6.63
CA GLY A 155 -5.12 21.61 6.08
C GLY A 155 -4.79 20.28 6.76
N ASP A 156 -5.55 19.81 7.75
CA ASP A 156 -5.29 18.47 8.33
C ASP A 156 -5.67 17.35 7.37
N GLU A 157 -4.69 16.59 6.92
CA GLU A 157 -4.88 15.40 6.12
C GLU A 157 -5.51 14.29 6.97
N LEU A 158 -6.69 13.82 6.58
CA LEU A 158 -7.43 12.77 7.28
C LEU A 158 -7.02 11.38 6.82
N ILE A 159 -6.97 11.20 5.51
CA ILE A 159 -6.65 9.93 4.85
C ILE A 159 -5.87 10.22 3.58
N SER A 160 -4.83 9.42 3.32
CA SER A 160 -4.17 9.34 2.02
C SER A 160 -4.34 7.95 1.39
N VAL A 161 -4.48 7.94 0.07
CA VAL A 161 -4.54 6.72 -0.74
C VAL A 161 -3.45 6.77 -1.78
N ASP A 162 -2.54 5.80 -1.74
CA ASP A 162 -1.57 5.54 -2.78
C ASP A 162 -2.19 4.61 -3.81
N LEU A 163 -2.59 5.17 -4.95
CA LEU A 163 -3.20 4.46 -6.06
C LEU A 163 -2.12 4.04 -7.06
N VAL A 164 -1.96 2.74 -7.30
CA VAL A 164 -0.91 2.17 -8.14
C VAL A 164 -1.53 1.40 -9.30
N PRO A 165 -1.31 1.81 -10.58
CA PRO A 165 -1.75 0.99 -11.71
C PRO A 165 -0.89 -0.28 -11.77
N ALA A 166 -1.52 -1.41 -12.02
CA ALA A 166 -0.85 -2.71 -12.02
C ALA A 166 -1.32 -3.58 -13.18
N LEU A 167 -0.39 -4.04 -14.00
CA LEU A 167 -0.65 -4.98 -15.09
C LEU A 167 -0.72 -6.40 -14.55
N GLU A 168 -1.77 -7.13 -14.87
CA GLU A 168 -1.95 -8.53 -14.50
C GLU A 168 -1.30 -9.45 -15.53
N VAL A 169 -0.44 -10.38 -15.08
CA VAL A 169 0.16 -11.43 -15.91
C VAL A 169 -0.06 -12.78 -15.21
N GLN A 170 -0.65 -13.76 -15.94
CA GLN A 170 -1.03 -15.04 -15.35
C GLN A 170 0.15 -15.99 -15.07
N SER A 171 1.26 -15.82 -15.77
CA SER A 171 2.43 -16.70 -15.63
C SER A 171 3.54 -16.04 -14.83
N TRP A 172 4.10 -16.77 -13.89
CA TRP A 172 5.30 -16.33 -13.17
C TRP A 172 6.51 -16.30 -14.11
N PRO A 173 7.37 -15.26 -14.04
CA PRO A 173 8.60 -15.21 -14.81
C PRO A 173 9.51 -16.40 -14.49
N VAL A 174 10.35 -16.79 -15.44
CA VAL A 174 11.24 -17.97 -15.30
C VAL A 174 12.13 -17.85 -14.05
N GLY A 175 12.73 -16.69 -13.80
CA GLY A 175 13.63 -16.45 -12.66
C GLY A 175 12.97 -16.52 -11.27
N VAL A 176 11.63 -16.54 -11.19
CA VAL A 176 10.89 -16.62 -9.92
C VAL A 176 9.90 -17.79 -9.87
N ARG A 177 9.95 -18.71 -10.84
CA ARG A 177 9.03 -19.86 -10.92
C ARG A 177 9.13 -20.81 -9.73
N SER A 178 10.29 -20.94 -9.11
CA SER A 178 10.47 -21.73 -7.89
C SER A 178 9.63 -21.20 -6.73
N GLY A 179 9.23 -19.92 -6.82
CA GLY A 179 8.49 -19.24 -5.78
C GLY A 179 9.33 -19.03 -4.50
N PRO A 180 8.72 -18.49 -3.47
CA PRO A 180 9.39 -18.32 -2.18
C PRO A 180 9.59 -19.67 -1.48
N ASP A 181 10.61 -19.75 -0.61
CA ASP A 181 10.85 -20.88 0.28
C ASP A 181 9.78 -20.94 1.37
N VAL A 182 8.72 -21.70 1.08
CA VAL A 182 7.55 -21.88 1.97
C VAL A 182 7.26 -23.37 2.23
N ASP A 183 8.14 -24.26 1.78
CA ASP A 183 7.87 -25.69 1.74
C ASP A 183 7.73 -26.32 3.13
N ASN A 184 8.50 -25.87 4.09
CA ASN A 184 8.40 -26.31 5.48
C ASN A 184 7.31 -25.60 6.27
N TRP A 185 6.89 -24.43 5.79
CA TRP A 185 5.94 -23.57 6.51
C TRP A 185 4.49 -23.84 6.12
N LEU A 186 4.20 -23.95 4.81
CA LEU A 186 2.83 -24.01 4.30
C LEU A 186 2.46 -25.40 3.77
N GLY A 187 1.23 -25.82 4.02
CA GLY A 187 0.70 -27.09 3.51
C GLY A 187 0.63 -27.11 1.97
N LYS A 188 0.77 -28.31 1.37
CA LYS A 188 0.83 -28.52 -0.09
C LYS A 188 -0.27 -27.80 -0.87
N LYS A 189 -1.54 -27.90 -0.42
CA LYS A 189 -2.69 -27.26 -1.09
C LYS A 189 -2.55 -25.73 -1.12
N PHE A 190 -2.12 -25.13 -0.02
CA PHE A 190 -1.97 -23.68 0.07
C PHE A 190 -0.78 -23.17 -0.75
N ARG A 191 0.30 -23.92 -0.83
CA ARG A 191 1.45 -23.63 -1.72
C ARG A 191 1.01 -23.63 -3.19
N GLN A 192 0.19 -24.61 -3.60
CA GLN A 192 -0.37 -24.63 -4.95
C GLN A 192 -1.29 -23.43 -5.21
N GLU A 193 -2.15 -23.05 -4.24
CA GLU A 193 -2.98 -21.87 -4.32
C GLU A 193 -2.13 -20.60 -4.56
N ILE A 194 -1.05 -20.41 -3.81
CA ILE A 194 -0.15 -19.25 -3.97
C ILE A 194 0.51 -19.24 -5.34
N ARG A 195 1.01 -20.39 -5.81
CA ARG A 195 1.69 -20.50 -7.12
C ARG A 195 0.74 -20.33 -8.31
N SER A 196 -0.57 -20.49 -8.11
CA SER A 196 -1.59 -20.25 -9.14
C SER A 196 -2.05 -18.78 -9.21
N LEU A 197 -1.68 -17.95 -8.24
CA LEU A 197 -2.02 -16.53 -8.25
C LEU A 197 -1.30 -15.80 -9.39
N PRO A 198 -1.95 -14.81 -10.03
CA PRO A 198 -1.30 -13.99 -11.04
C PRO A 198 -0.19 -13.15 -10.44
N ILE A 199 0.71 -12.65 -11.30
CA ILE A 199 1.74 -11.69 -10.95
C ILE A 199 1.32 -10.31 -11.43
N PHE A 200 1.68 -9.28 -10.69
CA PHE A 200 1.43 -7.89 -11.05
C PHE A 200 2.73 -7.15 -11.34
N TYR A 201 2.66 -6.21 -12.29
CA TYR A 201 3.75 -5.30 -12.61
C TYR A 201 3.29 -3.86 -12.42
N VAL A 202 4.07 -3.09 -11.67
CA VAL A 202 3.77 -1.68 -11.35
C VAL A 202 4.78 -0.74 -12.01
N PRO A 203 4.38 0.48 -12.44
CA PRO A 203 5.25 1.42 -13.13
C PRO A 203 6.29 1.99 -12.17
N LYS A 204 7.47 1.38 -12.14
CA LYS A 204 8.59 1.81 -11.32
C LYS A 204 9.85 1.84 -12.15
N ARG A 205 10.49 3.01 -12.24
CA ARG A 205 11.71 3.16 -13.03
C ARG A 205 12.92 2.54 -12.34
N LEU A 206 13.63 1.69 -13.06
CA LEU A 206 14.99 1.27 -12.73
C LEU A 206 15.95 2.43 -13.00
N LYS A 207 16.93 2.64 -12.14
CA LYS A 207 17.96 3.67 -12.34
C LYS A 207 18.69 3.44 -13.67
N GLY A 208 18.78 4.46 -14.52
CA GLY A 208 19.39 4.36 -15.84
C GLY A 208 18.45 3.91 -16.97
N GLN A 209 17.21 3.51 -16.65
CA GLN A 209 16.19 3.16 -17.65
C GLN A 209 15.14 4.25 -17.76
N THR A 210 14.68 4.51 -18.99
CA THR A 210 13.57 5.44 -19.26
C THR A 210 12.22 4.81 -18.94
N GLU A 211 12.08 3.52 -19.28
CA GLU A 211 10.87 2.72 -19.09
C GLU A 211 11.21 1.42 -18.38
N SER A 212 10.45 1.08 -17.36
CA SER A 212 10.53 -0.22 -16.70
C SER A 212 9.32 -0.48 -15.82
N TRP A 213 9.08 -1.74 -15.55
CA TRP A 213 8.03 -2.24 -14.68
C TRP A 213 8.66 -3.07 -13.56
N ARG A 214 8.23 -2.85 -12.34
CA ARG A 214 8.67 -3.66 -11.20
C ARG A 214 7.64 -4.73 -10.90
N ILE A 215 8.08 -5.98 -10.75
CA ILE A 215 7.23 -7.07 -10.27
C ILE A 215 6.72 -6.77 -8.85
N SER A 216 5.46 -7.09 -8.59
CA SER A 216 4.81 -6.90 -7.29
C SER A 216 4.16 -8.18 -6.80
N PHE A 217 4.49 -8.56 -5.58
CA PHE A 217 3.94 -9.71 -4.87
C PHE A 217 2.99 -9.30 -3.74
N SER A 218 2.55 -8.05 -3.70
CA SER A 218 1.80 -7.48 -2.57
C SER A 218 0.54 -8.26 -2.21
N HIS A 219 -0.18 -8.83 -3.18
CA HIS A 219 -1.36 -9.66 -2.95
C HIS A 219 -0.99 -11.04 -2.37
N ILE A 220 0.16 -11.62 -2.77
CA ILE A 220 0.71 -12.86 -2.22
C ILE A 220 1.21 -12.62 -0.80
N GLU A 221 1.96 -11.54 -0.57
CA GLU A 221 2.41 -11.10 0.76
C GLU A 221 1.22 -10.95 1.72
N LYS A 222 0.15 -10.28 1.27
CA LYS A 222 -1.08 -10.15 2.05
C LYS A 222 -1.66 -11.52 2.40
N THR A 223 -1.69 -12.44 1.46
CA THR A 223 -2.20 -13.80 1.65
C THR A 223 -1.35 -14.56 2.67
N LEU A 224 -0.02 -14.51 2.55
CA LEU A 224 0.93 -15.12 3.50
C LEU A 224 0.80 -14.52 4.91
N ILE A 225 0.73 -13.19 5.02
CA ILE A 225 0.60 -12.51 6.32
C ILE A 225 -0.77 -12.78 6.96
N ARG A 226 -1.81 -12.96 6.19
CA ARG A 226 -3.16 -13.27 6.70
C ARG A 226 -3.31 -14.71 7.12
N LYS A 227 -2.81 -15.66 6.33
CA LYS A 227 -2.86 -17.11 6.56
C LYS A 227 -1.49 -17.62 7.04
N HIS A 228 -0.91 -17.00 8.03
CA HIS A 228 0.49 -17.14 8.45
C HIS A 228 0.82 -18.40 9.28
N GLY A 229 -0.17 -19.15 9.74
CA GLY A 229 0.05 -20.36 10.52
C GLY A 229 0.38 -21.58 9.67
N ASN A 230 1.12 -22.55 10.20
CA ASN A 230 1.28 -23.84 9.58
C ASN A 230 -0.01 -24.70 9.71
N LYS A 231 -0.81 -24.45 10.75
CA LYS A 231 -2.16 -25.04 10.92
C LYS A 231 -3.23 -24.05 10.44
N LYS A 232 -4.30 -24.58 9.82
CA LYS A 232 -5.44 -23.76 9.39
C LYS A 232 -6.10 -22.99 10.53
N THR A 233 -6.12 -23.59 11.71
CA THR A 233 -6.76 -23.03 12.92
C THR A 233 -6.00 -21.87 13.56
N CYS A 234 -4.80 -21.53 13.09
CA CYS A 234 -4.03 -20.41 13.64
C CYS A 234 -4.83 -19.11 13.58
N CYS A 235 -5.03 -18.49 14.74
CA CYS A 235 -5.79 -17.24 14.90
C CYS A 235 -7.30 -17.30 14.58
N GLU A 236 -7.90 -18.47 14.48
CA GLU A 236 -9.36 -18.63 14.35
C GLU A 236 -10.10 -18.38 15.68
N SER A 237 -9.48 -18.70 16.79
CA SER A 237 -10.04 -18.51 18.13
C SER A 237 -9.08 -17.80 19.06
N ASN A 238 -9.55 -17.44 20.26
CA ASN A 238 -8.69 -16.87 21.30
C ASN A 238 -7.60 -17.86 21.77
N ILE A 239 -7.89 -19.16 21.76
CA ILE A 239 -6.96 -20.22 22.18
C ILE A 239 -5.85 -20.40 21.14
N THR A 240 -6.18 -20.26 19.86
CA THR A 240 -5.23 -20.44 18.74
C THR A 240 -4.55 -19.14 18.30
N LYS A 241 -4.67 -18.06 19.08
CA LYS A 241 -3.97 -16.78 18.81
C LYS A 241 -2.47 -16.96 18.83
N CYS A 242 -1.79 -16.31 17.88
CA CYS A 242 -0.33 -16.23 17.84
C CYS A 242 0.16 -14.78 17.95
N CYS A 243 1.47 -14.60 18.17
CA CYS A 243 2.10 -13.28 18.28
C CYS A 243 2.79 -12.79 17.00
N ARG A 244 2.75 -13.53 15.87
CA ARG A 244 3.48 -13.20 14.62
C ARG A 244 3.24 -11.77 14.16
N LYS A 245 1.98 -11.38 13.98
CA LYS A 245 1.65 -10.02 13.52
C LYS A 245 2.08 -8.94 14.50
N LEU A 246 2.00 -9.20 15.80
CA LEU A 246 2.47 -8.26 16.82
C LEU A 246 3.98 -8.07 16.76
N CYS A 247 4.75 -9.15 16.56
CA CYS A 247 6.22 -9.07 16.36
C CYS A 247 6.55 -8.21 15.13
N TYR A 248 5.86 -8.42 14.01
CA TYR A 248 6.08 -7.61 12.82
C TYR A 248 5.68 -6.15 13.02
N MET A 249 4.55 -5.87 13.69
CA MET A 249 4.14 -4.50 14.01
C MET A 249 5.17 -3.79 14.91
N LEU A 250 5.77 -4.49 15.87
CA LEU A 250 6.86 -3.95 16.70
C LEU A 250 8.10 -3.64 15.85
N LEU A 251 8.52 -4.54 14.97
CA LEU A 251 9.65 -4.29 14.07
C LEU A 251 9.37 -3.12 13.14
N LYS A 252 8.17 -3.03 12.60
CA LYS A 252 7.74 -1.91 11.77
C LYS A 252 7.79 -0.59 12.53
N SER A 253 7.28 -0.55 13.78
CA SER A 253 7.34 0.63 14.65
C SER A 253 8.78 1.05 14.95
N LEU A 254 9.70 0.10 15.17
CA LEU A 254 11.11 0.38 15.36
C LEU A 254 11.71 1.02 14.10
N ILE A 255 11.46 0.46 12.93
CA ILE A 255 11.95 1.01 11.65
C ILE A 255 11.44 2.42 11.41
N GLU A 256 10.16 2.69 11.69
CA GLU A 256 9.58 4.04 11.61
C GLU A 256 10.27 5.01 12.58
N GLY A 257 10.49 4.58 13.83
CA GLY A 257 11.20 5.36 14.84
C GLY A 257 12.66 5.67 14.45
N LEU A 258 13.36 4.69 13.90
CA LEU A 258 14.73 4.86 13.39
C LEU A 258 14.76 5.87 12.23
N LYS A 259 13.85 5.78 11.28
CA LYS A 259 13.76 6.74 10.16
C LYS A 259 13.43 8.16 10.60
N LEU A 260 12.56 8.30 11.59
CA LEU A 260 12.22 9.62 12.15
C LEU A 260 13.41 10.24 12.89
N ARG A 261 14.19 9.42 13.58
CA ARG A 261 15.36 9.88 14.36
C ARG A 261 16.57 10.16 13.49
N PHE A 262 16.79 9.37 12.42
CA PHE A 262 17.95 9.40 11.55
C PHE A 262 17.55 9.43 10.07
N PRO A 263 16.83 10.50 9.63
CA PRO A 263 16.24 10.54 8.29
C PRO A 263 17.25 10.58 7.15
N LYS A 264 18.45 11.12 7.40
CA LYS A 264 19.53 11.21 6.39
C LYS A 264 20.36 9.93 6.32
N GLU A 265 20.79 9.44 7.48
CA GLU A 265 21.67 8.27 7.61
C GLU A 265 20.97 6.98 7.19
N LEU A 266 19.67 6.89 7.49
CA LEU A 266 18.82 5.74 7.19
C LEU A 266 17.79 6.02 6.09
N ASP A 267 18.06 6.96 5.18
CA ASP A 267 17.18 7.24 4.02
C ASP A 267 16.79 5.97 3.22
N PRO A 268 17.71 5.02 2.93
CA PRO A 268 17.37 3.80 2.20
C PRO A 268 16.49 2.82 3.00
N LEU A 269 16.46 2.91 4.34
CA LEU A 269 15.69 2.00 5.18
C LEU A 269 14.19 2.23 4.99
N CYS A 270 13.43 1.16 4.80
CA CYS A 270 11.97 1.24 4.71
C CYS A 270 11.30 0.02 5.36
N SER A 271 9.99 0.11 5.57
CA SER A 271 9.20 -0.96 6.18
C SER A 271 9.25 -2.28 5.41
N TYR A 272 9.58 -2.25 4.11
CA TYR A 272 9.72 -3.44 3.28
C TYR A 272 10.90 -4.33 3.70
N HIS A 273 12.01 -3.75 4.17
CA HIS A 273 13.12 -4.53 4.75
C HIS A 273 12.63 -5.34 5.97
N GLY A 274 11.86 -4.71 6.85
CA GLY A 274 11.25 -5.40 8.00
C GLY A 274 10.25 -6.49 7.57
N LYS A 275 9.45 -6.24 6.52
CA LYS A 275 8.53 -7.24 5.95
C LYS A 275 9.30 -8.46 5.44
N THR A 276 10.38 -8.24 4.68
CA THR A 276 11.20 -9.31 4.13
C THR A 276 11.84 -10.15 5.23
N VAL A 277 12.44 -9.52 6.23
CA VAL A 277 12.99 -10.23 7.42
C VAL A 277 11.90 -11.04 8.13
N PHE A 278 10.71 -10.48 8.28
CA PHE A 278 9.58 -11.17 8.90
C PHE A 278 9.14 -12.41 8.09
N LEU A 279 9.04 -12.30 6.76
CA LEU A 279 8.69 -13.43 5.90
C LEU A 279 9.74 -14.55 5.96
N HIS A 280 11.03 -14.22 5.93
CA HIS A 280 12.12 -15.21 6.15
C HIS A 280 12.05 -15.85 7.54
N THR A 281 11.77 -15.07 8.57
CA THR A 281 11.64 -15.60 9.94
C THR A 281 10.44 -16.54 10.06
N MET A 282 9.32 -16.25 9.38
CA MET A 282 8.16 -17.15 9.36
C MET A 282 8.44 -18.46 8.63
N SER A 283 9.22 -18.41 7.55
CA SER A 283 9.62 -19.59 6.78
C SER A 283 10.54 -20.52 7.58
N THR A 284 11.50 -19.96 8.33
CA THR A 284 12.46 -20.73 9.13
C THR A 284 11.88 -21.17 10.48
N ARG A 285 11.04 -20.34 11.10
CA ARG A 285 10.36 -20.61 12.38
C ARG A 285 8.87 -20.87 12.13
N PHE A 286 8.55 -21.94 11.44
CA PHE A 286 7.22 -22.17 10.89
C PHE A 286 6.20 -22.73 11.89
N ASP A 287 6.61 -23.46 12.95
CA ASP A 287 5.70 -24.11 13.87
C ASP A 287 4.89 -23.10 14.70
N ASP A 288 3.57 -23.27 14.73
CA ASP A 288 2.64 -22.41 15.47
C ASP A 288 2.89 -22.42 16.98
N ALA A 289 3.38 -23.55 17.52
CA ALA A 289 3.72 -23.68 18.94
C ALA A 289 4.85 -22.71 19.37
N MET A 290 5.70 -22.29 18.44
CA MET A 290 6.79 -21.34 18.69
C MET A 290 6.34 -19.88 18.73
N TRP A 291 5.07 -19.58 18.41
CA TRP A 291 4.53 -18.22 18.27
C TRP A 291 3.37 -17.93 19.22
N THR A 292 3.30 -18.59 20.36
CA THR A 292 2.24 -18.32 21.34
C THR A 292 2.32 -16.88 21.86
N PRO A 293 1.20 -16.28 22.31
CA PRO A 293 1.19 -14.92 22.87
C PRO A 293 2.14 -14.73 24.05
N GLN A 294 2.41 -15.79 24.81
CA GLN A 294 3.35 -15.80 25.94
C GLN A 294 4.79 -15.58 25.48
N GLN A 295 5.13 -16.08 24.29
CA GLN A 295 6.47 -16.01 23.70
C GLN A 295 6.74 -14.70 22.95
N LEU A 296 5.83 -13.71 22.96
CA LEU A 296 5.96 -12.46 22.20
C LEU A 296 7.35 -11.82 22.34
N THR A 297 7.89 -11.74 23.55
CA THR A 297 9.20 -11.12 23.81
C THR A 297 10.34 -11.92 23.19
N ALA A 298 10.32 -13.23 23.28
CA ALA A 298 11.33 -14.10 22.68
C ALA A 298 11.24 -14.05 21.15
N CYS A 299 10.02 -14.16 20.59
CA CYS A 299 9.79 -14.07 19.15
C CYS A 299 10.23 -12.73 18.57
N PHE A 300 9.94 -11.62 19.27
CA PHE A 300 10.37 -10.29 18.82
C PHE A 300 11.90 -10.15 18.90
N ARG A 301 12.53 -10.66 19.97
CA ARG A 301 13.99 -10.68 20.05
C ARG A 301 14.65 -11.42 18.89
N ASP A 302 14.11 -12.58 18.52
CA ASP A 302 14.64 -13.39 17.43
C ASP A 302 14.45 -12.69 16.08
N LEU A 303 13.30 -12.05 15.86
CA LEU A 303 13.03 -11.23 14.66
C LEU A 303 13.96 -9.99 14.60
N PHE A 304 14.19 -9.32 15.73
CA PHE A 304 15.12 -8.20 15.84
C PHE A 304 16.56 -8.62 15.49
N ARG A 305 17.02 -9.74 16.06
CA ARG A 305 18.35 -10.30 15.77
C ARG A 305 18.50 -10.74 14.31
N ALA A 306 17.43 -11.25 13.69
CA ALA A 306 17.43 -11.54 12.26
C ALA A 306 17.66 -10.27 11.44
N MET A 307 16.98 -9.15 11.76
CA MET A 307 17.18 -7.87 11.10
C MET A 307 18.64 -7.38 11.26
N GLU A 308 19.16 -7.40 12.47
CA GLU A 308 20.56 -7.03 12.79
C GLU A 308 21.56 -7.91 12.01
N SER A 309 21.35 -9.22 11.99
CA SER A 309 22.21 -10.18 11.30
C SER A 309 22.23 -9.95 9.77
N HIS A 310 21.08 -9.68 9.16
CA HIS A 310 21.00 -9.34 7.74
C HIS A 310 21.74 -8.02 7.44
N ALA A 311 21.56 -7.01 8.29
CA ALA A 311 22.26 -5.71 8.13
C ALA A 311 23.78 -5.88 8.28
N ARG A 312 24.24 -6.62 9.26
CA ARG A 312 25.68 -6.89 9.52
C ARG A 312 26.36 -7.62 8.36
N ARG A 313 25.66 -8.57 7.74
CA ARG A 313 26.16 -9.31 6.58
C ARG A 313 26.03 -8.52 5.27
N GLY A 314 25.30 -7.40 5.24
CA GLY A 314 24.97 -6.69 4.00
C GLY A 314 24.15 -7.54 3.01
N LEU A 315 23.41 -8.53 3.52
CA LEU A 315 22.68 -9.50 2.70
C LEU A 315 21.26 -9.71 3.24
N LEU A 316 20.30 -9.18 2.51
CA LEU A 316 18.88 -9.44 2.73
C LEU A 316 18.25 -9.85 1.39
N PRO A 317 18.19 -11.15 1.05
CA PRO A 317 17.55 -11.62 -0.18
C PRO A 317 16.08 -11.22 -0.21
N HIS A 318 15.60 -10.74 -1.35
CA HIS A 318 14.19 -10.52 -1.55
C HIS A 318 13.44 -11.85 -1.44
N PHE A 319 12.33 -11.90 -0.69
CA PHE A 319 11.67 -13.17 -0.33
C PHE A 319 11.19 -13.99 -1.54
N PHE A 320 10.75 -13.32 -2.62
CA PHE A 320 10.27 -13.97 -3.84
C PHE A 320 11.29 -14.01 -4.97
N VAL A 321 12.35 -13.21 -4.89
CA VAL A 321 13.41 -13.09 -5.91
C VAL A 321 14.76 -13.15 -5.20
N PRO A 322 15.22 -14.33 -4.78
CA PRO A 322 16.42 -14.48 -3.92
C PRO A 322 17.69 -13.85 -4.50
N GLU A 323 17.80 -13.77 -5.83
CA GLU A 323 18.93 -13.15 -6.54
C GLU A 323 19.04 -11.64 -6.25
N CYS A 324 17.94 -11.00 -5.82
CA CYS A 324 17.92 -9.60 -5.49
C CYS A 324 18.26 -9.39 -4.01
N ASN A 325 19.41 -8.77 -3.74
CA ASN A 325 19.81 -8.37 -2.40
C ASN A 325 19.29 -6.96 -2.08
N LEU A 326 18.35 -6.82 -1.15
CA LEU A 326 17.79 -5.53 -0.71
C LEU A 326 18.81 -4.67 0.07
N PHE A 327 19.88 -5.27 0.60
CA PHE A 327 21.02 -4.59 1.22
C PHE A 327 22.23 -4.50 0.29
N SER A 328 22.03 -4.62 -1.02
CA SER A 328 23.13 -4.44 -1.96
C SER A 328 23.73 -3.02 -1.87
N PRO A 329 25.05 -2.85 -2.08
CA PRO A 329 25.72 -1.54 -2.00
C PRO A 329 25.12 -0.47 -2.92
N ALA A 330 24.52 -0.87 -4.04
CA ALA A 330 23.84 0.02 -4.98
C ALA A 330 22.53 0.64 -4.43
N VAL A 331 21.87 -0.06 -3.51
CA VAL A 331 20.59 0.37 -2.91
C VAL A 331 20.82 0.88 -1.49
N PHE A 332 21.64 0.21 -0.72
CA PHE A 332 21.93 0.51 0.67
C PHE A 332 23.43 0.68 0.89
N PRO A 333 23.95 1.90 0.93
CA PRO A 333 25.38 2.15 1.04
C PRO A 333 26.00 1.48 2.29
N PRO A 334 27.24 0.95 2.22
CA PRO A 334 27.88 0.26 3.34
C PRO A 334 27.94 1.09 4.63
N LYS A 335 28.18 2.41 4.51
CA LYS A 335 28.18 3.33 5.66
C LYS A 335 26.80 3.38 6.35
N ALA A 336 25.72 3.40 5.59
CA ALA A 336 24.36 3.39 6.13
C ALA A 336 24.02 2.04 6.78
N LEU A 337 24.52 0.91 6.24
CA LEU A 337 24.36 -0.40 6.88
C LEU A 337 25.14 -0.49 8.20
N ALA A 338 26.39 -0.04 8.22
CA ALA A 338 27.18 0.00 9.45
C ALA A 338 26.52 0.87 10.52
N PHE A 339 25.98 2.03 10.12
CA PHE A 339 25.20 2.90 11.00
C PHE A 339 23.91 2.20 11.49
N LEU A 340 23.17 1.52 10.62
CA LEU A 340 21.98 0.76 11.01
C LEU A 340 22.33 -0.31 12.07
N VAL A 341 23.44 -1.02 11.91
CA VAL A 341 23.90 -2.01 12.89
C VAL A 341 24.17 -1.36 14.23
N SER A 342 24.95 -0.26 14.25
CA SER A 342 25.30 0.42 15.50
C SER A 342 24.07 0.93 16.27
N VAL A 343 23.08 1.52 15.55
CA VAL A 343 21.88 2.02 16.22
C VAL A 343 20.94 0.88 16.66
N LEU A 344 20.92 -0.26 15.95
CA LEU A 344 20.16 -1.44 16.43
C LEU A 344 20.79 -1.99 17.71
N GLU A 345 22.11 -2.10 17.79
CA GLU A 345 22.82 -2.53 19.01
C GLU A 345 22.54 -1.58 20.19
N GLU A 346 22.61 -0.27 19.95
CA GLU A 346 22.28 0.75 20.95
C GLU A 346 20.84 0.61 21.42
N GLN A 347 19.88 0.50 20.51
CA GLN A 347 18.46 0.29 20.85
C GLN A 347 18.26 -0.93 21.72
N TRP A 348 18.95 -2.04 21.41
CA TRP A 348 18.85 -3.25 22.22
C TRP A 348 19.45 -3.07 23.62
N ARG A 349 20.64 -2.48 23.73
CA ARG A 349 21.35 -2.22 24.99
C ARG A 349 20.54 -1.30 25.91
N GLU A 350 19.87 -0.27 25.35
CA GLU A 350 19.09 0.72 26.09
C GLU A 350 17.62 0.29 26.36
N GLY A 351 17.26 -0.94 26.02
CA GLY A 351 15.91 -1.47 26.22
C GLY A 351 14.89 -0.90 25.24
N LEU A 352 15.29 -0.63 23.99
CA LEU A 352 14.46 -0.23 22.86
C LEU A 352 13.67 1.08 23.09
N PRO A 353 14.33 2.19 23.40
CA PRO A 353 13.67 3.47 23.70
C PRO A 353 12.76 3.96 22.56
N LEU A 354 13.09 3.68 21.27
CA LEU A 354 12.27 4.07 20.12
C LEU A 354 10.95 3.29 20.00
N LEU A 355 10.79 2.19 20.71
CA LEU A 355 9.49 1.52 20.82
C LEU A 355 8.60 2.10 21.92
N LYS A 356 9.13 2.94 22.80
CA LYS A 356 8.33 3.66 23.79
C LYS A 356 7.47 4.68 23.03
N LEU A 357 6.17 4.41 22.98
CA LEU A 357 5.24 5.20 22.21
C LEU A 357 5.14 6.63 22.75
N PRO A 358 5.07 7.65 21.89
CA PRO A 358 4.52 8.93 22.29
C PRO A 358 3.05 8.75 22.74
N ALA A 359 2.54 9.72 23.50
CA ALA A 359 1.16 9.72 23.99
C ALA A 359 0.17 9.40 22.86
N PRO A 360 -0.95 8.72 23.14
CA PRO A 360 -1.91 8.35 22.12
C PRO A 360 -2.40 9.59 21.37
N VAL A 361 -2.34 9.53 20.05
CA VAL A 361 -2.93 10.54 19.17
C VAL A 361 -4.43 10.56 19.47
N PRO A 362 -5.04 11.74 19.72
CA PRO A 362 -6.47 11.84 19.97
C PRO A 362 -7.26 11.24 18.80
N PRO A 363 -8.44 10.65 19.05
CA PRO A 363 -9.24 10.02 18.00
C PRO A 363 -9.66 11.05 16.96
N ILE A 364 -9.58 10.68 15.68
CA ILE A 364 -10.03 11.48 14.54
C ILE A 364 -11.49 11.95 14.74
N ARG A 365 -12.30 11.20 15.48
CA ARG A 365 -13.70 11.49 15.77
C ARG A 365 -13.97 12.31 17.05
N ALA A 366 -12.99 12.49 17.94
CA ALA A 366 -13.18 13.25 19.19
C ALA A 366 -13.17 14.77 18.99
N MET A 367 -13.09 15.24 17.75
CA MET A 367 -13.17 16.65 17.36
C MET A 367 -14.44 16.98 16.57
N SER A 368 -15.51 16.19 16.73
CA SER A 368 -16.85 16.68 16.38
C SER A 368 -17.15 17.87 17.30
N PRO A 369 -17.75 18.96 16.78
CA PRO A 369 -18.14 20.07 17.65
C PRO A 369 -19.00 19.52 18.78
N SER A 370 -18.72 19.94 19.99
CA SER A 370 -19.58 19.77 21.15
C SER A 370 -21.02 20.06 20.73
N GLU A 371 -21.93 19.16 21.06
CA GLU A 371 -23.34 19.49 21.16
C GLU A 371 -23.40 20.61 22.21
N ASP A 372 -23.32 21.84 21.75
CA ASP A 372 -23.60 23.00 22.57
C ASP A 372 -25.09 23.03 22.87
N THR A 373 -25.34 22.91 24.16
CA THR A 373 -26.51 23.39 24.88
C THR A 373 -27.41 24.27 24.04
N SER A 374 -28.62 23.77 23.79
CA SER A 374 -29.75 24.53 23.31
C SER A 374 -30.01 25.74 24.19
N PRO A 375 -30.06 26.96 23.66
CA PRO A 375 -30.89 27.99 24.26
C PRO A 375 -32.31 27.81 23.74
N GLU A 376 -33.25 27.66 24.68
CA GLU A 376 -34.67 27.91 24.42
C GLU A 376 -34.82 29.28 23.74
N VAL A 377 -35.30 29.31 22.53
CA VAL A 377 -35.76 30.53 21.89
C VAL A 377 -37.20 30.33 21.42
N SER A 378 -38.02 31.17 22.02
CA SER A 378 -39.40 31.41 21.71
C SER A 378 -39.73 31.52 20.22
N THR A 379 -40.86 30.95 19.90
CA THR A 379 -41.63 31.14 18.67
C THR A 379 -41.74 32.62 18.25
N ASP A 380 -41.27 32.92 17.03
CA ASP A 380 -42.00 33.85 16.17
C ASP A 380 -41.81 33.47 14.69
N VAL A 381 -42.93 33.23 14.06
CA VAL A 381 -43.11 32.83 12.67
C VAL A 381 -43.24 34.11 11.84
N SER A 382 -42.50 34.26 10.81
CA SER A 382 -42.94 34.61 9.44
C SER A 382 -41.88 35.36 8.63
N ALA A 383 -41.93 35.06 7.33
CA ALA A 383 -41.34 35.79 6.21
C ALA A 383 -39.82 35.69 6.01
N THR A 384 -39.39 34.74 5.12
CA THR A 384 -38.68 35.07 3.86
C THR A 384 -38.28 33.76 3.14
N LEU A 385 -39.24 33.24 2.38
CA LEU A 385 -39.00 32.11 1.46
C LEU A 385 -39.42 32.53 0.05
N THR A 386 -38.71 33.48 -0.57
CA THR A 386 -38.94 33.81 -1.99
C THR A 386 -37.78 34.65 -2.55
N THR A 387 -36.59 34.10 -2.78
CA THR A 387 -35.61 34.77 -3.66
C THR A 387 -34.48 33.88 -4.22
N PHE A 388 -34.52 32.55 -4.14
CA PHE A 388 -33.43 31.72 -4.68
C PHE A 388 -33.78 30.79 -5.86
N LEU A 389 -34.99 30.86 -6.43
CA LEU A 389 -35.40 30.02 -7.57
C LEU A 389 -35.01 30.49 -8.98
N PRO A 390 -34.69 31.75 -9.29
CA PRO A 390 -34.41 32.13 -10.69
C PRO A 390 -32.96 31.87 -11.15
N LEU A 391 -31.98 31.73 -10.27
CA LEU A 391 -30.59 31.54 -10.69
C LEU A 391 -30.24 30.11 -11.16
N PHE A 392 -30.94 29.09 -10.67
CA PHE A 392 -30.75 27.71 -11.14
C PHE A 392 -31.35 27.44 -12.52
N ALA A 393 -32.40 28.09 -12.85
CA ALA A 393 -33.05 27.95 -14.19
C ALA A 393 -32.19 28.57 -15.30
N LEU A 394 -31.53 29.70 -15.04
CA LEU A 394 -30.63 30.37 -16.01
C LEU A 394 -29.35 29.58 -16.27
N ALA A 395 -28.78 28.90 -15.26
CA ALA A 395 -27.61 28.06 -15.43
C ALA A 395 -27.88 26.81 -16.26
N LEU A 396 -29.09 26.22 -16.12
CA LEU A 396 -29.49 25.04 -16.91
C LEU A 396 -29.75 25.39 -18.40
N VAL A 397 -30.31 26.56 -18.67
CA VAL A 397 -30.52 27.07 -20.03
C VAL A 397 -29.17 27.38 -20.72
N PHE A 398 -28.20 27.93 -20.00
CA PHE A 398 -26.91 28.25 -20.55
C PHE A 398 -26.07 26.99 -20.90
N VAL A 399 -26.18 25.93 -20.08
CA VAL A 399 -25.53 24.64 -20.35
C VAL A 399 -26.20 23.91 -21.53
N LEU A 400 -27.50 24.03 -21.71
CA LEU A 400 -28.21 23.47 -22.86
C LEU A 400 -27.88 24.22 -24.15
N PHE A 401 -27.70 25.55 -24.11
CA PHE A 401 -27.29 26.34 -25.29
C PHE A 401 -25.86 25.98 -25.75
N LEU A 402 -24.96 25.71 -24.82
CA LEU A 402 -23.58 25.31 -25.16
C LEU A 402 -23.49 23.86 -25.67
N LYS A 403 -24.42 22.98 -25.29
CA LYS A 403 -24.39 21.56 -25.69
C LYS A 403 -25.12 21.25 -26.99
N PHE A 404 -26.08 22.04 -27.39
CA PHE A 404 -26.94 21.72 -28.54
C PHE A 404 -26.89 22.71 -29.72
N GLY A 405 -25.95 23.67 -29.73
CA GLY A 405 -25.51 24.41 -30.92
C GLY A 405 -26.61 24.70 -31.95
N LEU A 406 -27.73 25.29 -31.57
CA LEU A 406 -28.72 25.74 -32.53
C LEU A 406 -28.21 27.03 -33.20
N ARG A 407 -27.72 26.87 -34.42
CA ARG A 407 -27.55 27.96 -35.39
C ARG A 407 -28.95 28.38 -35.84
N VAL A 408 -29.25 29.64 -35.62
CA VAL A 408 -30.22 30.39 -36.45
C VAL A 408 -29.45 31.06 -37.54
#